data_655193bd91ad85f55abec2a5f01c78af
#
_entry.id   655193bd91ad85f55abec2a5f01c78af
#
_cell.length_a   1.000
_cell.length_b   1.000
_cell.length_c   1.000
_cell.angle_alpha   90.00
_cell.angle_beta   90.00
_cell.angle_gamma   90.00
#
_symmetry.space_group_name_H-M   'P 1'
#
loop_
_entity.id
_entity.type
_entity.pdbx_description
1 polymer ?
#
loop_
_entity_poly.entity_id
_entity_poly.type
_entity_poly.pdbx_seq_one_letter_code
_entity_poly.pdbx_strand_id
1 'polypeptide(L)'
;MARQFYRRGPDHRAGAPVTFLDVRRRFQFRSIDIGRWVTEPEKQRSAALFYDALCDLMTILGGTESLISLRGTLGLQYGTGGRPGVSAHYTPATRTFSLAKNAGPGSIAHEWFHAFDHYIADKLFTDTEPGAFGSKLWLTREDIVAHPLNERLEACYRAVLLDPTGNQPSELFRTSAKADKAASVHYFSQPEELCARAFEAFVQDATCKNAFLV
;
A
#
# COMPACT_ATOMS: atom_id res chain seq x y z
N MET A 1 6.31 16.53 21.51
CA MET A 1 7.08 15.25 21.53
C MET A 1 6.90 14.54 20.21
N ALA A 2 7.97 13.92 19.65
CA ALA A 2 7.84 13.11 18.44
C ALA A 2 7.04 11.83 18.75
N ARG A 3 6.10 11.46 17.88
CA ARG A 3 5.31 10.23 18.01
C ARG A 3 6.24 9.03 17.98
N GLN A 4 6.12 8.15 18.97
CA GLN A 4 6.86 6.89 19.02
C GLN A 4 5.97 5.78 18.49
N PHE A 5 6.46 5.00 17.54
CA PHE A 5 5.71 3.88 16.96
C PHE A 5 6.21 2.58 17.60
N TYR A 6 5.25 1.75 18.04
CA TYR A 6 5.56 0.42 18.53
C TYR A 6 6.03 -0.47 17.39
N ARG A 7 7.08 -1.24 17.62
CA ARG A 7 7.58 -2.24 16.68
C ARG A 7 8.06 -3.49 17.43
N ARG A 8 7.72 -4.66 16.89
CA ARG A 8 8.20 -5.97 17.35
C ARG A 8 8.49 -6.84 16.11
N GLY A 9 9.75 -7.07 15.84
CA GLY A 9 10.24 -7.81 14.69
C GLY A 9 11.75 -7.89 14.67
N PRO A 10 12.37 -8.45 13.62
CA PRO A 10 13.81 -8.52 13.46
C PRO A 10 14.47 -7.12 13.50
N ASP A 11 15.65 -7.02 14.05
CA ASP A 11 16.44 -5.78 13.94
C ASP A 11 17.11 -5.72 12.57
N HIS A 12 16.51 -4.97 11.65
CA HIS A 12 16.99 -4.86 10.27
C HIS A 12 18.20 -3.96 10.09
N ARG A 13 18.57 -3.16 11.10
CA ARG A 13 19.63 -2.16 11.01
C ARG A 13 20.80 -2.44 11.97
N ALA A 14 20.64 -3.36 12.92
CA ALA A 14 21.61 -3.61 13.99
C ALA A 14 22.06 -2.31 14.68
N GLY A 15 21.14 -1.37 14.88
CA GLY A 15 21.42 -0.05 15.47
C GLY A 15 22.08 0.96 14.52
N ALA A 16 22.42 0.58 13.28
CA ALA A 16 23.06 1.49 12.33
C ALA A 16 22.09 2.63 11.90
N PRO A 17 22.59 3.87 11.76
CA PRO A 17 21.82 4.95 11.17
C PRO A 17 21.58 4.69 9.70
N VAL A 18 20.40 5.07 9.20
CA VAL A 18 20.02 4.97 7.78
C VAL A 18 19.44 6.28 7.29
N THR A 19 19.63 6.55 6.01
CA THR A 19 19.12 7.73 5.32
C THR A 19 18.05 7.34 4.31
N PHE A 20 17.31 8.31 3.77
CA PHE A 20 16.41 8.06 2.64
C PHE A 20 17.14 7.60 1.37
N LEU A 21 18.44 7.93 1.23
CA LEU A 21 19.27 7.40 0.15
C LEU A 21 19.49 5.88 0.32
N ASP A 22 19.67 5.41 1.55
CA ASP A 22 19.81 3.99 1.86
C ASP A 22 18.50 3.25 1.61
N VAL A 23 17.35 3.83 2.00
CA VAL A 23 16.02 3.31 1.66
C VAL A 23 15.86 3.20 0.13
N ARG A 24 16.18 4.25 -0.61
CA ARG A 24 16.08 4.26 -2.07
C ARG A 24 16.96 3.19 -2.71
N ARG A 25 18.20 3.06 -2.27
CA ARG A 25 19.17 2.10 -2.82
C ARG A 25 18.75 0.67 -2.53
N ARG A 26 18.36 0.38 -1.29
CA ARG A 26 17.98 -0.97 -0.88
C ARG A 26 16.77 -1.47 -1.66
N PHE A 27 15.68 -0.70 -1.66
CA PHE A 27 14.42 -1.12 -2.28
C PHE A 27 14.30 -0.71 -3.75
N GLN A 28 15.28 0.00 -4.29
CA GLN A 28 15.33 0.44 -5.70
C GLN A 28 14.13 1.34 -6.08
N PHE A 29 13.67 2.21 -5.17
CA PHE A 29 12.64 3.18 -5.52
C PHE A 29 13.07 4.06 -6.68
N ARG A 30 12.17 4.33 -7.62
CA ARG A 30 12.40 5.24 -8.74
C ARG A 30 12.85 6.62 -8.25
N SER A 31 12.14 7.18 -7.29
CA SER A 31 12.47 8.42 -6.61
C SER A 31 12.07 8.37 -5.14
N ILE A 32 12.74 9.19 -4.31
CA ILE A 32 12.27 9.56 -2.96
C ILE A 32 12.36 11.08 -2.85
N ASP A 33 11.22 11.73 -2.65
CA ASP A 33 11.13 13.18 -2.52
C ASP A 33 10.75 13.56 -1.09
N ILE A 34 11.52 14.46 -0.49
CA ILE A 34 11.32 14.90 0.90
C ILE A 34 10.91 16.37 0.90
N GLY A 35 9.82 16.66 1.62
CA GLY A 35 9.32 18.02 1.78
C GLY A 35 10.36 18.97 2.38
N ARG A 36 10.42 20.20 1.87
CA ARG A 36 11.42 21.22 2.28
C ARG A 36 11.34 21.59 3.76
N TRP A 37 10.17 21.44 4.37
CA TRP A 37 9.93 21.71 5.81
C TRP A 37 10.26 20.53 6.74
N VAL A 38 10.74 19.42 6.20
CA VAL A 38 11.20 18.28 7.01
C VAL A 38 12.61 18.59 7.49
N THR A 39 12.79 18.77 8.79
CA THR A 39 14.08 19.06 9.40
C THR A 39 15.04 17.86 9.34
N GLU A 40 16.35 18.07 9.44
CA GLU A 40 17.33 16.97 9.40
C GLU A 40 17.09 15.90 10.49
N PRO A 41 16.78 16.25 11.76
CA PRO A 41 16.43 15.23 12.75
C PRO A 41 15.16 14.44 12.41
N GLU A 42 14.17 15.07 11.76
CA GLU A 42 12.97 14.39 11.28
C GLU A 42 13.28 13.46 10.11
N LYS A 43 14.10 13.89 9.14
CA LYS A 43 14.53 13.06 8.02
C LYS A 43 15.22 11.79 8.51
N GLN A 44 16.14 11.93 9.46
CA GLN A 44 16.88 10.79 10.00
C GLN A 44 15.96 9.79 10.71
N ARG A 45 15.06 10.29 11.56
CA ARG A 45 14.07 9.42 12.23
C ARG A 45 13.13 8.73 11.25
N SER A 46 12.59 9.51 10.29
CA SER A 46 11.64 8.98 9.32
C SER A 46 12.29 7.97 8.38
N ALA A 47 13.53 8.20 7.95
CA ALA A 47 14.27 7.23 7.15
C ALA A 47 14.42 5.88 7.86
N ALA A 48 14.72 5.90 9.18
CA ALA A 48 14.79 4.69 9.99
C ALA A 48 13.43 3.98 10.08
N LEU A 49 12.33 4.73 10.30
CA LEU A 49 10.98 4.18 10.36
C LEU A 49 10.57 3.55 9.02
N PHE A 50 10.81 4.24 7.89
CA PHE A 50 10.56 3.71 6.56
C PHE A 50 11.37 2.45 6.27
N TYR A 51 12.66 2.48 6.60
CA TYR A 51 13.55 1.34 6.37
C TYR A 51 13.03 0.09 7.10
N ASP A 52 12.73 0.22 8.39
CA ASP A 52 12.23 -0.89 9.20
C ASP A 52 10.84 -1.35 8.71
N ALA A 53 9.94 -0.43 8.39
CA ALA A 53 8.59 -0.75 7.92
C ALA A 53 8.61 -1.50 6.58
N LEU A 54 9.44 -1.08 5.63
CA LEU A 54 9.56 -1.73 4.34
C LEU A 54 10.27 -3.09 4.42
N CYS A 55 11.24 -3.24 5.33
CA CYS A 55 11.83 -4.55 5.64
C CYS A 55 10.81 -5.49 6.28
N ASP A 56 9.99 -4.98 7.20
CA ASP A 56 8.92 -5.77 7.83
C ASP A 56 7.88 -6.19 6.79
N LEU A 57 7.46 -5.29 5.91
CA LEU A 57 6.56 -5.61 4.81
C LEU A 57 7.15 -6.68 3.88
N MET A 58 8.42 -6.55 3.50
CA MET A 58 9.14 -7.54 2.71
C MET A 58 9.14 -8.92 3.40
N THR A 59 9.38 -8.95 4.71
CA THR A 59 9.35 -10.18 5.52
C THR A 59 7.96 -10.79 5.57
N ILE A 60 6.93 -9.99 5.79
CA ILE A 60 5.52 -10.42 5.83
C ILE A 60 5.08 -11.03 4.49
N LEU A 61 5.51 -10.42 3.39
CA LEU A 61 5.18 -10.89 2.04
C LEU A 61 6.05 -12.07 1.58
N GLY A 62 7.11 -12.41 2.30
CA GLY A 62 8.10 -13.41 1.84
C GLY A 62 8.76 -13.02 0.51
N GLY A 63 8.85 -11.71 0.24
CA GLY A 63 9.31 -11.17 -1.04
C GLY A 63 10.75 -10.67 -1.04
N THR A 64 11.12 -10.00 -2.12
CA THR A 64 12.43 -9.39 -2.31
C THR A 64 12.31 -7.86 -2.26
N GLU A 65 13.46 -7.17 -2.18
CA GLU A 65 13.52 -5.70 -2.22
C GLU A 65 12.83 -5.12 -3.46
N SER A 66 12.97 -5.77 -4.60
CA SER A 66 12.35 -5.32 -5.86
C SER A 66 10.82 -5.42 -5.86
N LEU A 67 10.23 -6.29 -5.03
CA LEU A 67 8.78 -6.33 -4.83
C LEU A 67 8.29 -5.05 -4.15
N ILE A 68 9.01 -4.56 -3.16
CA ILE A 68 8.62 -3.37 -2.40
C ILE A 68 8.52 -2.12 -3.28
N SER A 69 9.41 -1.97 -4.25
CA SER A 69 9.36 -0.86 -5.20
C SER A 69 8.61 -1.18 -6.50
N LEU A 70 7.93 -2.35 -6.56
CA LEU A 70 7.25 -2.82 -7.77
C LEU A 70 8.19 -2.78 -8.99
N ARG A 71 9.36 -3.42 -8.81
CA ARG A 71 10.46 -3.46 -9.79
C ARG A 71 10.98 -2.08 -10.20
N GLY A 72 11.12 -1.18 -9.22
CA GLY A 72 11.66 0.16 -9.43
C GLY A 72 10.70 1.14 -10.11
N THR A 73 9.42 0.81 -10.24
CA THR A 73 8.42 1.71 -10.84
C THR A 73 7.81 2.69 -9.84
N LEU A 74 7.87 2.38 -8.54
CA LEU A 74 7.24 3.15 -7.48
C LEU A 74 8.12 4.31 -7.00
N GLY A 75 7.53 5.50 -6.86
CA GLY A 75 8.10 6.65 -6.17
C GLY A 75 7.54 6.75 -4.73
N LEU A 76 8.33 7.36 -3.85
CA LEU A 76 7.94 7.66 -2.47
C LEU A 76 8.06 9.16 -2.23
N GLN A 77 7.06 9.75 -1.58
CA GLN A 77 7.12 11.13 -1.10
C GLN A 77 6.84 11.18 0.40
N TYR A 78 7.61 11.95 1.13
CA TYR A 78 7.43 12.16 2.55
C TYR A 78 7.42 13.64 2.92
N GLY A 79 6.39 14.04 3.65
CA GLY A 79 6.24 15.42 4.08
C GLY A 79 6.03 16.40 2.92
N THR A 80 5.49 15.94 1.79
CA THR A 80 5.13 16.79 0.63
C THR A 80 3.62 16.93 0.56
N GLY A 81 3.12 18.09 0.12
CA GLY A 81 1.78 18.27 -0.43
C GLY A 81 0.59 17.90 0.48
N GLY A 82 0.71 18.01 1.79
CA GLY A 82 -0.38 17.68 2.71
C GLY A 82 -1.64 18.51 2.41
N ARG A 83 -2.77 17.84 2.12
CA ARG A 83 -4.09 18.46 2.11
C ARG A 83 -4.73 18.27 3.48
N PRO A 84 -5.53 19.21 3.99
CA PRO A 84 -6.30 19.01 5.22
C PRO A 84 -7.12 17.70 5.13
N GLY A 85 -6.98 16.83 6.14
CA GLY A 85 -7.71 15.56 6.19
C GLY A 85 -7.10 14.39 5.39
N VAL A 86 -6.05 14.62 4.58
CA VAL A 86 -5.37 13.55 3.83
C VAL A 86 -3.98 13.34 4.41
N SER A 87 -3.78 12.20 5.07
CA SER A 87 -2.49 11.84 5.70
C SER A 87 -1.58 11.02 4.79
N ALA A 88 -2.15 10.29 3.84
CA ALA A 88 -1.45 9.49 2.85
C ALA A 88 -2.30 9.35 1.58
N HIS A 89 -1.68 9.11 0.45
CA HIS A 89 -2.37 8.79 -0.80
C HIS A 89 -1.40 8.19 -1.83
N TYR A 90 -1.93 7.31 -2.67
CA TYR A 90 -1.27 6.85 -3.90
C TYR A 90 -1.77 7.67 -5.10
N THR A 91 -0.87 8.03 -6.00
CA THR A 91 -1.19 8.74 -7.25
C THR A 91 -0.82 7.86 -8.46
N PRO A 92 -1.79 7.24 -9.14
CA PRO A 92 -1.54 6.37 -10.30
C PRO A 92 -0.76 7.04 -11.42
N ALA A 93 -1.13 8.28 -11.78
CA ALA A 93 -0.50 9.04 -12.87
C ALA A 93 1.01 9.20 -12.71
N THR A 94 1.50 9.31 -11.48
CA THR A 94 2.94 9.44 -11.17
C THR A 94 3.53 8.16 -10.57
N ARG A 95 2.73 7.14 -10.32
CA ARG A 95 3.11 5.92 -9.59
C ARG A 95 3.88 6.24 -8.31
N THR A 96 3.31 7.12 -7.49
CA THR A 96 3.96 7.61 -6.27
C THR A 96 3.01 7.50 -5.09
N PHE A 97 3.48 6.93 -3.98
CA PHE A 97 2.76 7.04 -2.74
C PHE A 97 3.36 8.12 -1.84
N SER A 98 2.50 8.90 -1.24
CA SER A 98 2.85 10.09 -0.48
C SER A 98 2.37 9.96 0.96
N LEU A 99 3.24 10.24 1.93
CA LEU A 99 2.90 10.32 3.34
C LEU A 99 3.13 11.71 3.88
N ALA A 100 2.14 12.26 4.57
CA ALA A 100 2.32 13.46 5.38
C ALA A 100 3.17 13.14 6.63
N LYS A 101 3.81 14.15 7.23
CA LYS A 101 4.59 13.99 8.47
C LYS A 101 3.78 13.44 9.65
N ASN A 102 2.48 13.67 9.64
CA ASN A 102 1.52 13.23 10.65
C ASN A 102 0.67 12.03 10.20
N ALA A 103 1.06 11.34 9.13
CA ALA A 103 0.39 10.13 8.70
C ALA A 103 0.20 9.14 9.86
N GLY A 104 -0.99 8.56 9.93
CA GLY A 104 -1.36 7.61 10.96
C GLY A 104 -0.79 6.21 10.72
N PRO A 105 -0.98 5.29 11.67
CA PRO A 105 -0.78 3.86 11.45
C PRO A 105 -1.62 3.38 10.25
N GLY A 106 -1.16 2.32 9.58
CA GLY A 106 -1.86 1.73 8.43
C GLY A 106 -1.54 2.34 7.07
N SER A 107 -1.14 3.61 7.06
CA SER A 107 -0.99 4.35 5.80
C SER A 107 -0.01 3.72 4.82
N ILE A 108 1.11 3.14 5.27
CA ILE A 108 2.09 2.54 4.35
C ILE A 108 1.53 1.28 3.70
N ALA A 109 0.96 0.37 4.47
CA ALA A 109 0.40 -0.88 3.94
C ALA A 109 -0.73 -0.59 2.95
N HIS A 110 -1.63 0.32 3.30
CA HIS A 110 -2.77 0.73 2.49
C HIS A 110 -2.33 1.31 1.14
N GLU A 111 -1.48 2.34 1.16
CA GLU A 111 -1.03 3.01 -0.06
C GLU A 111 -0.11 2.14 -0.92
N TRP A 112 0.67 1.26 -0.29
CA TRP A 112 1.46 0.28 -1.01
C TRP A 112 0.58 -0.71 -1.77
N PHE A 113 -0.56 -1.13 -1.17
CA PHE A 113 -1.48 -2.02 -1.87
C PHE A 113 -2.13 -1.33 -3.07
N HIS A 114 -2.54 -0.07 -2.97
CA HIS A 114 -3.01 0.68 -4.13
C HIS A 114 -1.96 0.72 -5.26
N ALA A 115 -0.69 0.94 -4.90
CA ALA A 115 0.39 0.91 -5.87
C ALA A 115 0.55 -0.48 -6.52
N PHE A 116 0.45 -1.54 -5.73
CA PHE A 116 0.50 -2.92 -6.21
C PHE A 116 -0.68 -3.25 -7.14
N ASP A 117 -1.90 -2.93 -6.74
CA ASP A 117 -3.12 -3.19 -7.50
C ASP A 117 -3.13 -2.44 -8.85
N HIS A 118 -2.67 -1.19 -8.86
CA HIS A 118 -2.43 -0.44 -10.10
C HIS A 118 -1.29 -1.05 -10.93
N TYR A 119 -0.19 -1.50 -10.29
CA TYR A 119 0.95 -2.09 -10.98
C TYR A 119 0.60 -3.38 -11.70
N ILE A 120 -0.28 -4.21 -11.16
CA ILE A 120 -0.66 -5.48 -11.79
C ILE A 120 -1.78 -5.33 -12.81
N ALA A 121 -2.54 -4.24 -12.84
CA ALA A 121 -3.66 -4.04 -13.75
C ALA A 121 -3.25 -4.24 -15.22
N ASP A 122 -2.15 -3.61 -15.64
CA ASP A 122 -1.59 -3.70 -17.00
C ASP A 122 -0.88 -5.04 -17.32
N LYS A 123 -0.81 -5.94 -16.34
CA LYS A 123 -0.26 -7.30 -16.48
C LYS A 123 -1.35 -8.37 -16.46
N LEU A 124 -2.48 -8.04 -15.84
CA LEU A 124 -3.67 -8.89 -15.80
C LEU A 124 -4.53 -8.74 -17.03
N PHE A 125 -4.59 -7.55 -17.60
CA PHE A 125 -5.47 -7.21 -18.71
C PHE A 125 -4.70 -6.49 -19.81
N THR A 126 -5.11 -6.71 -21.05
CA THR A 126 -4.67 -5.90 -22.19
C THR A 126 -5.48 -4.60 -22.26
N ASP A 127 -4.91 -3.59 -22.90
CA ASP A 127 -5.61 -2.31 -23.21
C ASP A 127 -6.27 -1.67 -21.98
N THR A 128 -5.53 -1.56 -20.88
CA THR A 128 -6.02 -0.92 -19.66
C THR A 128 -5.96 0.60 -19.77
N GLU A 129 -7.01 1.26 -19.25
CA GLU A 129 -7.00 2.72 -19.11
C GLU A 129 -5.92 3.18 -18.11
N PRO A 130 -5.29 4.34 -18.34
CA PRO A 130 -4.34 4.90 -17.41
C PRO A 130 -4.95 5.07 -16.00
N GLY A 131 -4.28 4.52 -14.99
CA GLY A 131 -4.74 4.61 -13.61
C GLY A 131 -5.75 3.55 -13.19
N ALA A 132 -6.02 2.55 -14.03
CA ALA A 132 -6.89 1.43 -13.68
C ALA A 132 -6.31 0.58 -12.55
N PHE A 133 -7.18 0.01 -11.73
CA PHE A 133 -6.83 -0.93 -10.66
C PHE A 133 -7.25 -2.35 -11.04
N GLY A 134 -6.39 -3.33 -10.76
CA GLY A 134 -6.62 -4.73 -11.09
C GLY A 134 -7.87 -5.31 -10.41
N SER A 135 -8.10 -4.98 -9.15
CA SER A 135 -9.29 -5.39 -8.38
C SER A 135 -10.60 -4.92 -8.99
N LYS A 136 -10.61 -3.69 -9.53
CA LYS A 136 -11.78 -3.12 -10.19
C LYS A 136 -12.03 -3.76 -11.57
N LEU A 137 -10.97 -3.90 -12.37
CA LEU A 137 -11.07 -4.55 -13.68
C LEU A 137 -11.50 -6.01 -13.57
N TRP A 138 -11.04 -6.72 -12.54
CA TRP A 138 -11.40 -8.11 -12.30
C TRP A 138 -12.91 -8.34 -12.13
N LEU A 139 -13.65 -7.36 -11.59
CA LEU A 139 -15.10 -7.43 -11.47
C LEU A 139 -15.85 -7.16 -12.79
N THR A 140 -15.21 -6.56 -13.78
CA THR A 140 -15.87 -6.02 -14.98
C THR A 140 -15.36 -6.60 -16.29
N ARG A 141 -14.24 -7.36 -16.25
CA ARG A 141 -13.58 -7.90 -17.45
C ARG A 141 -13.30 -9.39 -17.30
N GLU A 142 -13.36 -10.11 -18.42
CA GLU A 142 -13.11 -11.57 -18.51
C GLU A 142 -11.80 -11.90 -19.23
N ASP A 143 -11.19 -10.94 -19.93
CA ASP A 143 -10.00 -11.09 -20.78
C ASP A 143 -8.68 -11.06 -19.99
N ILE A 144 -8.56 -11.90 -18.98
CA ILE A 144 -7.35 -11.99 -18.15
C ILE A 144 -6.21 -12.63 -18.93
N VAL A 145 -5.06 -11.95 -18.97
CA VAL A 145 -3.81 -12.48 -19.56
C VAL A 145 -3.34 -13.71 -18.78
N ALA A 146 -3.11 -14.83 -19.47
CA ALA A 146 -2.72 -16.08 -18.82
C ALA A 146 -1.39 -15.95 -18.07
N HIS A 147 -1.41 -16.27 -16.77
CA HIS A 147 -0.21 -16.27 -15.91
C HIS A 147 -0.36 -17.31 -14.79
N PRO A 148 0.73 -18.02 -14.39
CA PRO A 148 0.66 -19.06 -13.35
C PRO A 148 0.17 -18.61 -11.97
N LEU A 149 0.19 -17.32 -11.68
CA LEU A 149 -0.26 -16.74 -10.40
C LEU A 149 -1.71 -16.25 -10.43
N ASN A 150 -2.41 -16.29 -11.56
CA ASN A 150 -3.77 -15.76 -11.69
C ASN A 150 -4.73 -16.41 -10.70
N GLU A 151 -4.71 -17.74 -10.59
CA GLU A 151 -5.59 -18.46 -9.66
C GLU A 151 -5.47 -17.95 -8.21
N ARG A 152 -4.25 -17.64 -7.78
CA ARG A 152 -4.00 -17.11 -6.42
C ARG A 152 -4.51 -15.69 -6.27
N LEU A 153 -4.30 -14.85 -7.27
CA LEU A 153 -4.77 -13.46 -7.26
C LEU A 153 -6.30 -13.40 -7.33
N GLU A 154 -6.90 -14.20 -8.20
CA GLU A 154 -8.35 -14.33 -8.28
C GLU A 154 -8.95 -14.84 -6.96
N ALA A 155 -8.32 -15.82 -6.31
CA ALA A 155 -8.74 -16.29 -5.00
C ALA A 155 -8.72 -15.16 -3.94
N CYS A 156 -7.69 -14.29 -3.98
CA CYS A 156 -7.64 -13.11 -3.11
C CYS A 156 -8.77 -12.12 -3.40
N TYR A 157 -8.99 -11.74 -4.66
CA TYR A 157 -10.06 -10.82 -5.03
C TYR A 157 -11.43 -11.40 -4.70
N ARG A 158 -11.67 -12.67 -5.01
CA ARG A 158 -12.90 -13.38 -4.67
C ARG A 158 -13.17 -13.36 -3.17
N ALA A 159 -12.17 -13.67 -2.35
CA ALA A 159 -12.30 -13.70 -0.89
C ALA A 159 -12.65 -12.33 -0.29
N VAL A 160 -12.16 -11.23 -0.88
CA VAL A 160 -12.43 -9.87 -0.40
C VAL A 160 -13.75 -9.32 -0.93
N LEU A 161 -14.04 -9.52 -2.22
CA LEU A 161 -15.11 -8.83 -2.93
C LEU A 161 -16.43 -9.62 -2.96
N LEU A 162 -16.36 -10.97 -2.90
CA LEU A 162 -17.52 -11.83 -3.02
C LEU A 162 -17.77 -12.64 -1.74
N ASP A 163 -18.99 -13.13 -1.61
CA ASP A 163 -19.36 -14.07 -0.56
C ASP A 163 -18.78 -15.47 -0.82
N PRO A 164 -18.84 -16.42 0.13
CA PRO A 164 -18.31 -17.76 -0.04
C PRO A 164 -18.90 -18.54 -1.23
N THR A 165 -20.10 -18.18 -1.70
CA THR A 165 -20.71 -18.81 -2.89
C THR A 165 -20.15 -18.21 -4.20
N GLY A 166 -19.51 -17.05 -4.15
CA GLY A 166 -18.99 -16.31 -5.29
C GLY A 166 -20.06 -15.60 -6.13
N ASN A 167 -21.30 -15.57 -5.66
CA ASN A 167 -22.44 -15.06 -6.45
C ASN A 167 -23.00 -13.73 -5.92
N GLN A 168 -22.59 -13.33 -4.72
CA GLN A 168 -23.06 -12.11 -4.07
C GLN A 168 -21.87 -11.29 -3.54
N PRO A 169 -22.05 -9.98 -3.34
CA PRO A 169 -21.06 -9.16 -2.66
C PRO A 169 -20.73 -9.68 -1.26
N SER A 170 -19.47 -9.57 -0.85
CA SER A 170 -19.00 -9.94 0.49
C SER A 170 -19.69 -9.09 1.59
N GLU A 171 -19.61 -9.53 2.84
CA GLU A 171 -20.09 -8.72 3.97
C GLU A 171 -19.30 -7.41 4.11
N LEU A 172 -17.98 -7.45 3.82
CA LEU A 172 -17.14 -6.26 3.80
C LEU A 172 -17.66 -5.24 2.76
N PHE A 173 -17.98 -5.71 1.55
CA PHE A 173 -18.57 -4.86 0.51
C PHE A 173 -19.90 -4.25 0.96
N ARG A 174 -20.84 -5.08 1.43
CA ARG A 174 -22.17 -4.62 1.87
C ARG A 174 -22.10 -3.59 3.01
N THR A 175 -21.22 -3.82 3.98
CA THR A 175 -21.01 -2.88 5.10
C THR A 175 -20.42 -1.58 4.63
N SER A 176 -19.45 -1.63 3.71
CA SER A 176 -18.82 -0.45 3.14
C SER A 176 -19.80 0.37 2.28
N ALA A 177 -20.65 -0.28 1.50
CA ALA A 177 -21.69 0.39 0.73
C ALA A 177 -22.75 1.09 1.65
N LYS A 178 -23.06 0.51 2.82
CA LYS A 178 -23.88 1.19 3.82
C LYS A 178 -23.20 2.43 4.38
N ALA A 179 -21.89 2.35 4.64
CA ALA A 179 -21.11 3.49 5.12
C ALA A 179 -21.04 4.61 4.07
N ASP A 180 -20.82 4.27 2.79
CA ASP A 180 -20.88 5.21 1.67
C ASP A 180 -22.22 5.94 1.61
N LYS A 181 -23.32 5.21 1.70
CA LYS A 181 -24.67 5.79 1.72
C LYS A 181 -24.86 6.74 2.89
N ALA A 182 -24.42 6.37 4.09
CA ALA A 182 -24.55 7.19 5.28
C ALA A 182 -23.72 8.48 5.20
N ALA A 183 -22.52 8.42 4.58
CA ALA A 183 -21.63 9.55 4.39
C ALA A 183 -21.90 10.35 3.09
N SER A 184 -22.83 9.90 2.24
CA SER A 184 -23.10 10.48 0.91
C SER A 184 -21.85 10.57 0.03
N VAL A 185 -21.03 9.53 0.07
CA VAL A 185 -19.82 9.37 -0.76
C VAL A 185 -19.87 8.06 -1.55
N HIS A 186 -18.95 7.87 -2.47
CA HIS A 186 -18.71 6.61 -3.15
C HIS A 186 -17.20 6.32 -3.07
N TYR A 187 -16.77 5.82 -1.93
CA TYR A 187 -15.36 5.62 -1.62
C TYR A 187 -15.12 4.26 -0.93
N PHE A 188 -15.78 4.01 0.20
CA PHE A 188 -15.49 2.84 1.03
C PHE A 188 -15.81 1.50 0.37
N SER A 189 -16.72 1.47 -0.59
CA SER A 189 -17.12 0.27 -1.35
C SER A 189 -16.39 0.12 -2.68
N GLN A 190 -15.46 1.00 -3.03
CA GLN A 190 -14.64 0.79 -4.23
C GLN A 190 -13.79 -0.48 -4.06
N PRO A 191 -13.66 -1.33 -5.11
CA PRO A 191 -12.90 -2.58 -5.03
C PRO A 191 -11.46 -2.39 -4.57
N GLU A 192 -10.77 -1.37 -5.08
CA GLU A 192 -9.41 -1.00 -4.69
C GLU A 192 -9.29 -0.63 -3.21
N GLU A 193 -10.29 0.04 -2.65
CA GLU A 193 -10.33 0.39 -1.23
C GLU A 193 -10.63 -0.81 -0.33
N LEU A 194 -11.52 -1.70 -0.77
CA LEU A 194 -11.82 -2.94 -0.06
C LEU A 194 -10.59 -3.84 0.02
N CYS A 195 -9.89 -3.99 -1.11
CA CYS A 195 -8.69 -4.82 -1.18
C CYS A 195 -7.52 -4.20 -0.39
N ALA A 196 -7.35 -2.87 -0.42
CA ALA A 196 -6.32 -2.19 0.37
C ALA A 196 -6.56 -2.37 1.88
N ARG A 197 -7.80 -2.27 2.36
CA ARG A 197 -8.14 -2.51 3.77
C ARG A 197 -8.02 -3.98 4.18
N ALA A 198 -8.37 -4.90 3.30
CA ALA A 198 -8.14 -6.32 3.56
C ALA A 198 -6.64 -6.64 3.64
N PHE A 199 -5.82 -6.02 2.80
CA PHE A 199 -4.38 -6.14 2.87
C PHE A 199 -3.79 -5.51 4.14
N GLU A 200 -4.28 -4.34 4.55
CA GLU A 200 -3.92 -3.69 5.81
C GLU A 200 -4.20 -4.64 7.00
N ALA A 201 -5.39 -5.25 7.05
CA ALA A 201 -5.74 -6.24 8.07
C ALA A 201 -4.80 -7.48 8.03
N PHE A 202 -4.47 -7.98 6.85
CA PHE A 202 -3.52 -9.08 6.68
C PHE A 202 -2.13 -8.72 7.24
N VAL A 203 -1.63 -7.52 6.95
CA VAL A 203 -0.36 -7.04 7.50
C VAL A 203 -0.44 -6.87 9.02
N GLN A 204 -1.57 -6.36 9.53
CA GLN A 204 -1.80 -6.18 10.96
C GLN A 204 -1.82 -7.51 11.72
N ASP A 205 -2.32 -8.58 11.11
CA ASP A 205 -2.40 -9.91 11.73
C ASP A 205 -1.07 -10.67 11.69
N ALA A 206 -0.09 -10.21 10.91
CA ALA A 206 1.22 -10.84 10.84
C ALA A 206 1.93 -10.87 12.22
N THR A 207 2.85 -11.82 12.40
CA THR A 207 3.62 -11.95 13.65
C THR A 207 4.57 -10.77 13.91
N CYS A 208 5.12 -10.20 12.84
CA CYS A 208 5.88 -8.95 12.89
C CYS A 208 4.91 -7.79 13.07
N LYS A 209 5.13 -6.97 14.11
CA LYS A 209 4.28 -5.80 14.42
C LYS A 209 5.04 -4.51 14.19
N ASN A 210 4.46 -3.59 13.44
CA ASN A 210 5.05 -2.29 13.16
C ASN A 210 3.95 -1.23 13.01
N ALA A 211 3.77 -0.41 14.05
CA ALA A 211 2.73 0.63 14.06
C ALA A 211 3.01 1.83 13.13
N PHE A 212 4.13 1.87 12.44
CA PHE A 212 4.38 2.82 11.35
C PHE A 212 3.95 2.23 10.00
N LEU A 213 3.99 0.90 9.87
CA LEU A 213 3.53 0.18 8.67
C LEU A 213 2.01 0.03 8.67
N VAL A 214 1.43 -0.41 9.82
CA VAL A 214 -0.01 -0.69 9.99
C VAL A 214 -0.44 -0.52 11.45
#